data_dc7bbe57fbfa0aa05ec9e38ba2ea18e9
#
_entry.id   dc7bbe57fbfa0aa05ec9e38ba2ea18e9
#
_cell.length_a   1.000
_cell.length_b   1.000
_cell.length_c   1.000
_cell.angle_alpha   90.00
_cell.angle_beta   90.00
_cell.angle_gamma   90.00
#
_symmetry.space_group_name_H-M   'P 1'
#
loop_
_entity.id
_entity.type
_entity.pdbx_description
1 polymer ?
#
loop_
_entity_poly.entity_id
_entity_poly.type
_entity_poly.pdbx_seq_one_letter_code
_entity_poly.pdbx_strand_id
1 'polypeptide(L)'
;MTALFSLRTVRKKLLMLTKLAGGALLLSYLLCAGLPVSREASLLIWLGFLLALVLGLDFFMARFITRPVAELNASAKRMAGLDFSAPCAVSSSDEFGELAGSLNAMSGNLQQALARLEAALAGRRELADSLSHEMKTPLGVIRAYAEGLLDETDEAKQRRYAQVIISEAERMNGLIVRLLDLSALESGAAPLEVTRFDLVELVETAAGRLLIDTPGGDFDLQYRLPEEKVFVRTDRRRMEQVLNNLIVNARKNVRPGGVLRLELTANGGTLDFSIFNQGRPIPEDELPSVWTKFYRGSGASYDGSGLGLAIAAQILSMQNLPYGAENRADGVRFHFSIPIAE
;
A
#
# COMPACT_ATOMS: atom_id res chain seq x y z
N MET A 1 -22.07 44.70 12.31
CA MET A 1 -21.96 43.47 11.47
C MET A 1 -21.02 42.44 12.09
N THR A 2 -19.92 42.79 12.73
CA THR A 2 -18.93 41.90 13.32
C THR A 2 -19.44 40.96 14.41
N ALA A 3 -20.42 41.38 15.24
CA ALA A 3 -20.97 40.57 16.34
C ALA A 3 -21.81 39.34 15.87
N LEU A 4 -22.41 39.39 14.69
CA LEU A 4 -23.16 38.26 14.10
C LEU A 4 -22.24 37.12 13.60
N PHE A 5 -21.04 37.49 13.16
CA PHE A 5 -20.04 36.50 12.69
C PHE A 5 -19.38 35.70 13.83
N SER A 6 -19.44 36.21 15.08
CA SER A 6 -18.84 35.55 16.24
C SER A 6 -19.76 34.55 16.91
N LEU A 7 -21.02 34.42 16.50
CA LEU A 7 -21.97 33.48 17.09
C LEU A 7 -21.72 32.05 16.56
N ARG A 8 -21.37 31.15 17.47
CA ARG A 8 -21.00 29.76 17.18
C ARG A 8 -22.16 28.82 16.79
N THR A 9 -23.41 29.27 16.83
CA THR A 9 -24.57 28.44 16.47
C THR A 9 -25.55 29.17 15.61
N VAL A 10 -26.12 28.48 14.61
CA VAL A 10 -27.19 28.99 13.72
C VAL A 10 -28.40 29.44 14.53
N ARG A 11 -28.75 28.71 15.59
CA ARG A 11 -29.86 29.08 16.51
C ARG A 11 -29.65 30.45 17.17
N LYS A 12 -28.43 30.76 17.61
CA LYS A 12 -28.10 32.06 18.22
C LYS A 12 -28.16 33.20 17.18
N LYS A 13 -27.69 32.94 15.96
CA LYS A 13 -27.80 33.90 14.84
C LYS A 13 -29.26 34.22 14.53
N LEU A 14 -30.11 33.20 14.43
CA LEU A 14 -31.55 33.36 14.19
C LEU A 14 -32.26 34.10 15.34
N LEU A 15 -31.99 33.72 16.59
CA LEU A 15 -32.57 34.38 17.77
C LEU A 15 -32.16 35.88 17.87
N MET A 16 -30.93 36.20 17.55
CA MET A 16 -30.47 37.56 17.50
C MET A 16 -31.16 38.34 16.37
N LEU A 17 -31.33 37.74 15.21
CA LEU A 17 -32.01 38.33 14.07
C LEU A 17 -33.48 38.64 14.38
N THR A 18 -34.22 37.69 14.96
CA THR A 18 -35.61 37.86 15.34
C THR A 18 -35.80 38.98 16.38
N LYS A 19 -34.90 39.05 17.39
CA LYS A 19 -34.91 40.11 18.40
C LYS A 19 -34.65 41.47 17.77
N LEU A 20 -33.64 41.59 16.86
CA LEU A 20 -33.30 42.82 16.15
C LEU A 20 -34.46 43.24 15.26
N ALA A 21 -35.07 42.31 14.49
CA ALA A 21 -36.20 42.61 13.62
C ALA A 21 -37.44 43.06 14.43
N GLY A 22 -37.74 42.39 15.55
CA GLY A 22 -38.82 42.78 16.44
C GLY A 22 -38.61 44.15 17.09
N GLY A 23 -37.38 44.41 17.56
CA GLY A 23 -36.99 45.72 18.10
C GLY A 23 -37.07 46.84 17.09
N ALA A 24 -36.59 46.60 15.83
CA ALA A 24 -36.69 47.55 14.75
C ALA A 24 -38.11 47.86 14.32
N LEU A 25 -39.02 46.85 14.29
CA LEU A 25 -40.43 47.02 14.06
C LEU A 25 -41.10 47.87 15.12
N LEU A 26 -40.82 47.61 16.39
CA LEU A 26 -41.37 48.36 17.51
C LEU A 26 -40.91 49.81 17.47
N LEU A 27 -39.59 50.00 17.25
CA LEU A 27 -38.99 51.33 17.18
C LEU A 27 -39.52 52.14 15.98
N SER A 28 -39.69 51.51 14.82
CA SER A 28 -40.28 52.16 13.64
C SER A 28 -41.72 52.61 13.85
N TYR A 29 -42.53 51.81 14.53
CA TYR A 29 -43.87 52.16 14.85
C TYR A 29 -43.94 53.37 15.80
N LEU A 30 -43.14 53.39 16.88
CA LEU A 30 -43.06 54.47 17.83
C LEU A 30 -42.58 55.77 17.19
N LEU A 31 -41.57 55.74 16.30
CA LEU A 31 -41.09 56.89 15.57
C LEU A 31 -42.15 57.42 14.61
N CYS A 32 -42.82 56.59 13.84
CA CYS A 32 -43.86 57.01 12.91
C CYS A 32 -45.08 57.61 13.63
N ALA A 33 -45.46 57.07 14.83
CA ALA A 33 -46.57 57.59 15.64
C ALA A 33 -46.27 58.97 16.22
N GLY A 34 -45.01 59.35 16.42
CA GLY A 34 -44.57 60.65 16.94
C GLY A 34 -44.23 61.71 15.90
N LEU A 35 -44.34 61.44 14.61
CA LEU A 35 -43.97 62.37 13.54
C LEU A 35 -45.10 63.41 13.36
N PRO A 36 -44.74 64.74 13.18
CA PRO A 36 -45.69 65.84 12.92
C PRO A 36 -46.13 65.88 11.45
N VAL A 37 -46.59 64.73 10.90
CA VAL A 37 -47.01 64.54 9.51
C VAL A 37 -48.43 64.02 9.44
N SER A 38 -49.06 64.12 8.26
CA SER A 38 -50.38 63.56 8.06
C SER A 38 -50.42 62.07 8.31
N ARG A 39 -51.50 61.52 8.78
CA ARG A 39 -51.68 60.12 9.09
C ARG A 39 -51.36 59.20 7.90
N GLU A 40 -51.69 59.65 6.69
CA GLU A 40 -51.39 58.93 5.45
C GLU A 40 -49.92 58.89 5.14
N ALA A 41 -49.20 59.99 5.32
CA ALA A 41 -47.74 60.04 5.12
C ALA A 41 -46.99 59.17 6.13
N SER A 42 -47.43 59.16 7.39
CA SER A 42 -46.87 58.27 8.44
C SER A 42 -47.05 56.81 8.09
N LEU A 43 -48.19 56.38 7.56
CA LEU A 43 -48.42 55.01 7.10
C LEU A 43 -47.54 54.63 5.91
N LEU A 44 -47.31 55.50 4.93
CA LEU A 44 -46.46 55.26 3.79
C LEU A 44 -44.96 55.07 4.22
N ILE A 45 -44.48 55.89 5.15
CA ILE A 45 -43.15 55.77 5.73
C ILE A 45 -42.98 54.45 6.44
N TRP A 46 -43.96 54.05 7.26
CA TRP A 46 -43.92 52.78 7.99
C TRP A 46 -43.95 51.56 7.04
N LEU A 47 -44.75 51.64 5.96
CA LEU A 47 -44.84 50.60 4.93
C LEU A 47 -43.50 50.47 4.19
N GLY A 48 -42.84 51.57 3.87
CA GLY A 48 -41.47 51.57 3.27
C GLY A 48 -40.43 50.92 4.17
N PHE A 49 -40.52 51.22 5.49
CA PHE A 49 -39.62 50.60 6.47
C PHE A 49 -39.88 49.09 6.58
N LEU A 50 -41.15 48.66 6.58
CA LEU A 50 -41.52 47.24 6.64
C LEU A 50 -41.02 46.49 5.40
N LEU A 51 -41.16 47.08 4.22
CA LEU A 51 -40.60 46.53 2.98
C LEU A 51 -39.07 46.39 3.05
N ALA A 52 -38.38 47.40 3.52
CA ALA A 52 -36.89 47.38 3.67
C ALA A 52 -36.47 46.28 4.69
N LEU A 53 -37.23 46.10 5.77
CA LEU A 53 -36.97 45.08 6.77
C LEU A 53 -37.17 43.69 6.17
N VAL A 54 -38.21 43.43 5.39
CA VAL A 54 -38.47 42.13 4.72
C VAL A 54 -37.34 41.83 3.75
N LEU A 55 -36.96 42.77 2.89
CA LEU A 55 -35.83 42.57 1.95
C LEU A 55 -34.49 42.32 2.67
N GLY A 56 -34.24 43.01 3.79
CA GLY A 56 -33.08 42.77 4.61
C GLY A 56 -33.05 41.38 5.24
N LEU A 57 -34.22 40.91 5.70
CA LEU A 57 -34.38 39.55 6.24
C LEU A 57 -34.16 38.47 5.15
N ASP A 58 -34.76 38.68 3.97
CA ASP A 58 -34.59 37.76 2.84
C ASP A 58 -33.11 37.68 2.41
N PHE A 59 -32.44 38.80 2.26
CA PHE A 59 -31.00 38.85 1.96
C PHE A 59 -30.18 38.12 3.03
N PHE A 60 -30.51 38.29 4.31
CA PHE A 60 -29.83 37.62 5.38
C PHE A 60 -30.04 36.10 5.32
N MET A 61 -31.29 35.66 5.15
CA MET A 61 -31.62 34.20 5.03
C MET A 61 -30.90 33.61 3.83
N ALA A 62 -30.93 34.29 2.69
CA ALA A 62 -30.25 33.81 1.48
C ALA A 62 -28.72 33.64 1.71
N ARG A 63 -28.08 34.63 2.35
CA ARG A 63 -26.63 34.68 2.54
C ARG A 63 -26.11 33.71 3.61
N PHE A 64 -26.83 33.53 4.72
CA PHE A 64 -26.36 32.84 5.90
C PHE A 64 -26.96 31.45 6.10
N ILE A 65 -28.03 31.11 5.39
CA ILE A 65 -28.68 29.80 5.52
C ILE A 65 -28.79 29.12 4.16
N THR A 66 -29.48 29.74 3.19
CA THR A 66 -29.80 29.08 1.93
C THR A 66 -28.56 28.74 1.13
N ARG A 67 -27.61 29.68 1.01
CA ARG A 67 -26.38 29.48 0.26
C ARG A 67 -25.46 28.41 0.87
N PRO A 68 -25.12 28.40 2.18
CA PRO A 68 -24.35 27.31 2.80
C PRO A 68 -25.00 25.94 2.63
N VAL A 69 -26.31 25.83 2.80
CA VAL A 69 -27.05 24.57 2.62
C VAL A 69 -26.99 24.10 1.17
N ALA A 70 -27.13 25.00 0.20
CA ALA A 70 -27.02 24.67 -1.22
C ALA A 70 -25.59 24.21 -1.59
N GLU A 71 -24.56 24.85 -1.05
CA GLU A 71 -23.15 24.46 -1.26
C GLU A 71 -22.82 23.10 -0.62
N LEU A 72 -23.30 22.83 0.59
CA LEU A 72 -23.19 21.52 1.27
C LEU A 72 -23.89 20.42 0.45
N ASN A 73 -25.12 20.68 -0.01
CA ASN A 73 -25.87 19.73 -0.82
C ASN A 73 -25.20 19.44 -2.18
N ALA A 74 -24.65 20.50 -2.82
CA ALA A 74 -23.91 20.34 -4.06
C ALA A 74 -22.64 19.49 -3.86
N SER A 75 -21.92 19.72 -2.75
CA SER A 75 -20.73 18.90 -2.40
C SER A 75 -21.11 17.46 -2.09
N ALA A 76 -22.17 17.22 -1.32
CA ALA A 76 -22.67 15.87 -1.04
C ALA A 76 -23.08 15.12 -2.33
N LYS A 77 -23.72 15.80 -3.28
CA LYS A 77 -24.10 15.22 -4.59
C LYS A 77 -22.87 14.87 -5.44
N ARG A 78 -21.81 15.70 -5.47
CA ARG A 78 -20.57 15.35 -6.15
C ARG A 78 -19.93 14.10 -5.54
N MET A 79 -19.81 14.06 -4.20
CA MET A 79 -19.27 12.91 -3.48
C MET A 79 -20.08 11.62 -3.74
N ALA A 80 -21.40 11.71 -3.83
CA ALA A 80 -22.26 10.59 -4.20
C ALA A 80 -22.01 10.08 -5.62
N GLY A 81 -21.54 10.96 -6.52
CA GLY A 81 -21.08 10.62 -7.87
C GLY A 81 -19.60 10.21 -7.93
N LEU A 82 -18.94 9.96 -6.79
CA LEU A 82 -17.52 9.65 -6.68
C LEU A 82 -16.58 10.77 -7.20
N ASP A 83 -17.06 12.01 -7.26
CA ASP A 83 -16.26 13.17 -7.60
C ASP A 83 -15.75 13.86 -6.31
N PHE A 84 -14.49 13.62 -6.00
CA PHE A 84 -13.76 14.17 -4.86
C PHE A 84 -12.78 15.29 -5.25
N SER A 85 -12.90 15.85 -6.46
CA SER A 85 -11.93 16.81 -7.02
C SER A 85 -11.87 18.14 -6.26
N ALA A 86 -12.96 18.54 -5.58
CA ALA A 86 -13.03 19.80 -4.87
C ALA A 86 -13.63 19.63 -3.47
N PRO A 87 -12.99 20.20 -2.43
CA PRO A 87 -13.54 20.21 -1.09
C PRO A 87 -14.80 21.06 -1.00
N CYS A 88 -15.63 20.83 0.02
CA CYS A 88 -16.71 21.72 0.39
C CYS A 88 -16.14 23.06 0.88
N ALA A 89 -16.48 24.15 0.19
CA ALA A 89 -15.92 25.48 0.42
C ALA A 89 -16.66 26.28 1.51
N VAL A 90 -17.64 25.69 2.21
CA VAL A 90 -18.38 26.38 3.27
C VAL A 90 -17.44 26.69 4.43
N SER A 91 -17.11 27.97 4.59
CA SER A 91 -16.32 28.48 5.72
C SER A 91 -17.23 29.24 6.67
N SER A 92 -17.65 28.59 7.73
CA SER A 92 -18.46 29.15 8.82
C SER A 92 -17.92 28.68 10.17
N SER A 93 -18.15 29.46 11.22
CA SER A 93 -17.79 29.10 12.60
C SER A 93 -18.95 28.45 13.38
N ASP A 94 -19.99 28.04 12.69
CA ASP A 94 -21.20 27.41 13.22
C ASP A 94 -21.32 25.95 12.75
N GLU A 95 -22.52 25.37 12.95
CA GLU A 95 -22.84 23.97 12.60
C GLU A 95 -22.63 23.68 11.10
N PHE A 96 -22.75 24.65 10.21
CA PHE A 96 -22.48 24.49 8.78
C PHE A 96 -20.99 24.29 8.51
N GLY A 97 -20.11 24.98 9.23
CA GLY A 97 -18.67 24.79 9.13
C GLY A 97 -18.23 23.44 9.69
N GLU A 98 -18.82 22.97 10.80
CA GLU A 98 -18.57 21.65 11.36
C GLU A 98 -19.02 20.56 10.38
N LEU A 99 -20.20 20.70 9.77
CA LEU A 99 -20.70 19.75 8.77
C LEU A 99 -19.82 19.74 7.51
N ALA A 100 -19.35 20.89 7.04
CA ALA A 100 -18.42 20.98 5.91
C ALA A 100 -17.09 20.28 6.22
N GLY A 101 -16.56 20.46 7.43
CA GLY A 101 -15.37 19.74 7.92
C GLY A 101 -15.55 18.23 7.92
N SER A 102 -16.68 17.75 8.43
CA SER A 102 -17.03 16.33 8.46
C SER A 102 -17.20 15.73 7.06
N LEU A 103 -17.84 16.46 6.14
CA LEU A 103 -17.94 16.06 4.72
C LEU A 103 -16.58 15.98 4.05
N ASN A 104 -15.69 16.93 4.30
CA ASN A 104 -14.33 16.93 3.73
C ASN A 104 -13.50 15.76 4.28
N ALA A 105 -13.59 15.46 5.57
CA ALA A 105 -12.93 14.32 6.18
C ALA A 105 -13.45 12.98 5.59
N MET A 106 -14.77 12.84 5.43
CA MET A 106 -15.38 11.66 4.80
C MET A 106 -14.94 11.53 3.35
N SER A 107 -14.90 12.62 2.58
CA SER A 107 -14.40 12.67 1.20
C SER A 107 -12.96 12.15 1.11
N GLY A 108 -12.07 12.63 1.97
CA GLY A 108 -10.67 12.19 2.01
C GLY A 108 -10.53 10.70 2.34
N ASN A 109 -11.30 10.21 3.30
CA ASN A 109 -11.29 8.79 3.67
C ASN A 109 -11.80 7.89 2.53
N LEU A 110 -12.89 8.29 1.86
CA LEU A 110 -13.43 7.56 0.71
C LEU A 110 -12.46 7.55 -0.48
N GLN A 111 -11.84 8.68 -0.79
CA GLN A 111 -10.84 8.79 -1.85
C GLN A 111 -9.65 7.86 -1.58
N GLN A 112 -9.14 7.83 -0.34
CA GLN A 112 -8.07 6.92 0.04
C GLN A 112 -8.49 5.44 -0.04
N ALA A 113 -9.71 5.11 0.38
CA ALA A 113 -10.23 3.75 0.31
C ALA A 113 -10.36 3.27 -1.14
N LEU A 114 -10.88 4.12 -2.03
CA LEU A 114 -10.98 3.83 -3.47
C LEU A 114 -9.61 3.65 -4.12
N ALA A 115 -8.66 4.55 -3.85
CA ALA A 115 -7.30 4.42 -4.37
C ALA A 115 -6.62 3.11 -3.93
N ARG A 116 -6.82 2.69 -2.66
CA ARG A 116 -6.33 1.39 -2.18
C ARG A 116 -7.01 0.21 -2.89
N LEU A 117 -8.32 0.29 -3.12
CA LEU A 117 -9.05 -0.75 -3.83
C LEU A 117 -8.59 -0.87 -5.28
N GLU A 118 -8.44 0.25 -5.99
CA GLU A 118 -7.94 0.28 -7.36
C GLU A 118 -6.53 -0.28 -7.47
N ALA A 119 -5.62 0.10 -6.56
CA ALA A 119 -4.27 -0.46 -6.49
C ALA A 119 -4.29 -1.98 -6.24
N ALA A 120 -5.15 -2.47 -5.33
CA ALA A 120 -5.31 -3.90 -5.07
C ALA A 120 -5.86 -4.67 -6.28
N LEU A 121 -6.82 -4.08 -7.00
CA LEU A 121 -7.36 -4.69 -8.23
C LEU A 121 -6.35 -4.69 -9.37
N ALA A 122 -5.56 -3.62 -9.53
CA ALA A 122 -4.48 -3.57 -10.51
C ALA A 122 -3.41 -4.63 -10.21
N GLY A 123 -2.97 -4.75 -8.96
CA GLY A 123 -2.02 -5.79 -8.54
C GLY A 123 -2.55 -7.22 -8.75
N ARG A 124 -3.88 -7.45 -8.58
CA ARG A 124 -4.49 -8.75 -8.88
C ARG A 124 -4.49 -9.08 -10.38
N ARG A 125 -4.73 -8.09 -11.24
CA ARG A 125 -4.68 -8.28 -12.71
C ARG A 125 -3.26 -8.59 -13.16
N GLU A 126 -2.29 -7.81 -12.72
CA GLU A 126 -0.88 -8.02 -13.03
C GLU A 126 -0.40 -9.41 -12.59
N LEU A 127 -0.83 -9.88 -11.41
CA LEU A 127 -0.55 -11.22 -10.91
C LEU A 127 -1.16 -12.31 -11.82
N ALA A 128 -2.41 -12.14 -12.26
CA ALA A 128 -3.07 -13.10 -13.16
C ALA A 128 -2.39 -13.17 -14.52
N ASP A 129 -2.01 -12.03 -15.08
CA ASP A 129 -1.32 -11.93 -16.36
C ASP A 129 0.07 -12.57 -16.27
N SER A 130 0.85 -12.24 -15.26
CA SER A 130 2.18 -12.82 -15.02
C SER A 130 2.11 -14.33 -14.81
N LEU A 131 1.14 -14.82 -14.01
CA LEU A 131 0.92 -16.24 -13.81
C LEU A 131 0.59 -16.96 -15.13
N SER A 132 -0.27 -16.36 -15.95
CA SER A 132 -0.65 -16.92 -17.25
C SER A 132 0.58 -17.06 -18.16
N HIS A 133 1.46 -16.07 -18.18
CA HIS A 133 2.71 -16.14 -18.93
C HIS A 133 3.67 -17.21 -18.40
N GLU A 134 3.86 -17.28 -17.06
CA GLU A 134 4.74 -18.25 -16.42
C GLU A 134 4.24 -19.70 -16.54
N MET A 135 2.94 -19.92 -16.68
CA MET A 135 2.35 -21.24 -16.91
C MET A 135 2.36 -21.65 -18.39
N LYS A 136 2.21 -20.69 -19.32
CA LYS A 136 2.16 -20.97 -20.76
C LYS A 136 3.46 -21.58 -21.28
N THR A 137 4.60 -21.13 -20.79
CA THR A 137 5.92 -21.60 -21.22
C THR A 137 6.15 -23.08 -20.88
N PRO A 138 6.07 -23.54 -19.61
CA PRO A 138 6.24 -24.95 -19.28
C PRO A 138 5.17 -25.85 -19.92
N LEU A 139 3.93 -25.38 -20.04
CA LEU A 139 2.86 -26.10 -20.71
C LEU A 139 3.18 -26.33 -22.20
N GLY A 140 3.75 -25.31 -22.87
CA GLY A 140 4.22 -25.43 -24.26
C GLY A 140 5.34 -26.46 -24.42
N VAL A 141 6.29 -26.50 -23.46
CA VAL A 141 7.37 -27.50 -23.43
C VAL A 141 6.80 -28.90 -23.21
N ILE A 142 5.93 -29.08 -22.19
CA ILE A 142 5.25 -30.37 -21.94
C ILE A 142 4.57 -30.87 -23.19
N ARG A 143 3.80 -30.01 -23.86
CA ARG A 143 3.08 -30.36 -25.08
C ARG A 143 4.02 -30.78 -26.21
N ALA A 144 5.07 -29.99 -26.47
CA ALA A 144 6.02 -30.30 -27.55
C ALA A 144 6.74 -31.63 -27.32
N TYR A 145 7.17 -31.92 -26.09
CA TYR A 145 7.82 -33.18 -25.76
C TYR A 145 6.83 -34.36 -25.73
N ALA A 146 5.58 -34.14 -25.33
CA ALA A 146 4.55 -35.17 -25.40
C ALA A 146 4.17 -35.50 -26.84
N GLU A 147 4.05 -34.51 -27.74
CA GLU A 147 3.86 -34.73 -29.17
C GLU A 147 5.06 -35.48 -29.77
N GLY A 148 6.30 -35.08 -29.43
CA GLY A 148 7.51 -35.78 -29.89
C GLY A 148 7.62 -37.22 -29.36
N LEU A 149 7.02 -37.55 -28.24
CA LEU A 149 7.04 -38.88 -27.64
C LEU A 149 6.18 -39.87 -28.44
N LEU A 150 5.15 -39.38 -29.16
CA LEU A 150 4.27 -40.22 -29.95
C LEU A 150 4.97 -40.82 -31.18
N ASP A 151 5.93 -40.09 -31.76
CA ASP A 151 6.62 -40.48 -33.02
C ASP A 151 8.04 -41.01 -32.76
N GLU A 152 8.55 -40.93 -31.51
CA GLU A 152 9.91 -41.38 -31.20
C GLU A 152 9.97 -42.89 -30.94
N THR A 153 10.91 -43.57 -31.60
CA THR A 153 11.13 -45.01 -31.52
C THR A 153 12.35 -45.40 -30.66
N ASP A 154 13.24 -44.45 -30.41
CA ASP A 154 14.44 -44.65 -29.57
C ASP A 154 14.07 -44.57 -28.07
N GLU A 155 14.22 -45.67 -27.37
CA GLU A 155 13.91 -45.71 -25.93
C GLU A 155 14.70 -44.70 -25.08
N ALA A 156 15.94 -44.41 -25.41
CA ALA A 156 16.76 -43.44 -24.67
C ALA A 156 16.20 -42.01 -24.83
N LYS A 157 15.75 -41.66 -26.01
CA LYS A 157 15.09 -40.40 -26.28
C LYS A 157 13.71 -40.33 -25.66
N GLN A 158 12.92 -41.42 -25.71
CA GLN A 158 11.62 -41.49 -25.05
C GLN A 158 11.75 -41.23 -23.54
N ARG A 159 12.70 -41.85 -22.87
CA ARG A 159 13.01 -41.63 -21.45
C ARG A 159 13.40 -40.13 -21.20
N ARG A 160 14.23 -39.57 -22.06
CA ARG A 160 14.62 -38.14 -21.93
C ARG A 160 13.44 -37.21 -22.11
N TYR A 161 12.54 -37.46 -23.08
CA TYR A 161 11.33 -36.66 -23.28
C TYR A 161 10.40 -36.76 -22.07
N ALA A 162 10.15 -37.97 -21.57
CA ALA A 162 9.35 -38.20 -20.37
C ALA A 162 9.93 -37.44 -19.16
N GLN A 163 11.26 -37.41 -19.03
CA GLN A 163 11.94 -36.73 -17.92
C GLN A 163 11.78 -35.20 -17.98
N VAL A 164 11.80 -34.63 -19.20
CA VAL A 164 11.52 -33.19 -19.41
C VAL A 164 10.07 -32.88 -19.04
N ILE A 165 9.11 -33.70 -19.45
CA ILE A 165 7.69 -33.51 -19.09
C ILE A 165 7.50 -33.51 -17.57
N ILE A 166 8.11 -34.48 -16.88
CA ILE A 166 8.04 -34.60 -15.40
C ILE A 166 8.64 -33.36 -14.75
N SER A 167 9.85 -32.93 -15.18
CA SER A 167 10.51 -31.79 -14.58
C SER A 167 9.73 -30.48 -14.78
N GLU A 168 9.08 -30.26 -15.93
CA GLU A 168 8.26 -29.09 -16.15
C GLU A 168 6.94 -29.14 -15.36
N ALA A 169 6.35 -30.32 -15.17
CA ALA A 169 5.18 -30.51 -14.30
C ALA A 169 5.51 -30.22 -12.82
N GLU A 170 6.66 -30.70 -12.33
CA GLU A 170 7.16 -30.38 -11.00
C GLU A 170 7.43 -28.87 -10.81
N ARG A 171 8.02 -28.23 -11.82
CA ARG A 171 8.23 -26.78 -11.85
C ARG A 171 6.92 -26.01 -11.74
N MET A 172 5.89 -26.41 -12.50
CA MET A 172 4.55 -25.81 -12.41
C MET A 172 3.94 -26.00 -11.01
N ASN A 173 4.02 -27.20 -10.45
CA ASN A 173 3.54 -27.46 -9.10
C ASN A 173 4.24 -26.57 -8.07
N GLY A 174 5.57 -26.45 -8.14
CA GLY A 174 6.35 -25.54 -7.29
C GLY A 174 5.94 -24.07 -7.40
N LEU A 175 5.58 -23.62 -8.61
CA LEU A 175 5.08 -22.27 -8.83
C LEU A 175 3.72 -22.05 -8.16
N ILE A 176 2.79 -23.00 -8.30
CA ILE A 176 1.45 -22.96 -7.67
C ILE A 176 1.58 -22.90 -6.15
N VAL A 177 2.39 -23.78 -5.55
CA VAL A 177 2.59 -23.83 -4.09
C VAL A 177 3.15 -22.51 -3.57
N ARG A 178 4.14 -21.91 -4.24
CA ARG A 178 4.71 -20.59 -3.87
C ARG A 178 3.69 -19.47 -3.98
N LEU A 179 2.83 -19.51 -4.99
CA LEU A 179 1.78 -18.50 -5.17
C LEU A 179 0.72 -18.60 -4.08
N LEU A 180 0.29 -19.83 -3.73
CA LEU A 180 -0.65 -20.07 -2.62
C LEU A 180 -0.07 -19.63 -1.28
N ASP A 181 1.20 -19.92 -1.02
CA ASP A 181 1.89 -19.48 0.20
C ASP A 181 1.96 -17.94 0.27
N LEU A 182 2.37 -17.28 -0.82
CA LEU A 182 2.38 -15.82 -0.88
C LEU A 182 0.99 -15.21 -0.68
N SER A 183 -0.06 -15.78 -1.28
CA SER A 183 -1.44 -15.34 -1.10
C SER A 183 -1.92 -15.50 0.35
N ALA A 184 -1.54 -16.60 1.02
CA ALA A 184 -1.85 -16.84 2.43
C ALA A 184 -1.12 -15.82 3.35
N LEU A 185 0.13 -15.49 3.04
CA LEU A 185 0.89 -14.46 3.76
C LEU A 185 0.25 -13.07 3.59
N GLU A 186 -0.12 -12.67 2.37
CA GLU A 186 -0.73 -11.37 2.08
C GLU A 186 -2.11 -11.18 2.71
N SER A 187 -2.92 -12.23 2.73
CA SER A 187 -4.25 -12.19 3.35
C SER A 187 -4.24 -12.24 4.88
N GLY A 188 -3.06 -12.48 5.50
CA GLY A 188 -2.95 -12.70 6.94
C GLY A 188 -3.54 -14.03 7.40
N ALA A 189 -3.88 -14.93 6.46
CA ALA A 189 -4.42 -16.27 6.78
C ALA A 189 -3.37 -17.21 7.37
N ALA A 190 -2.08 -16.87 7.26
CA ALA A 190 -0.98 -17.60 7.85
C ALA A 190 -0.43 -16.83 9.07
N PRO A 191 -0.90 -17.09 10.29
CA PRO A 191 -0.40 -16.45 11.49
C PRO A 191 1.07 -16.79 11.71
N LEU A 192 1.84 -15.86 12.29
CA LEU A 192 3.24 -16.08 12.62
C LEU A 192 3.36 -16.87 13.94
N GLU A 193 4.15 -17.92 13.91
CA GLU A 193 4.51 -18.73 15.10
C GLU A 193 5.83 -18.22 15.69
N VAL A 194 5.74 -17.14 16.48
CA VAL A 194 6.92 -16.49 17.05
C VAL A 194 7.55 -17.37 18.14
N THR A 195 8.79 -17.79 17.92
CA THR A 195 9.61 -18.58 18.86
C THR A 195 10.96 -17.92 19.08
N ARG A 196 11.64 -18.27 20.17
CA ARG A 196 13.03 -17.86 20.45
C ARG A 196 13.97 -18.97 19.93
N PHE A 197 14.89 -18.61 19.05
CA PHE A 197 15.86 -19.57 18.50
C PHE A 197 17.18 -18.88 18.15
N ASP A 198 18.21 -19.67 17.95
CA ASP A 198 19.53 -19.22 17.53
C ASP A 198 19.57 -18.98 16.03
N LEU A 199 19.76 -17.72 15.60
CA LEU A 199 19.83 -17.36 14.18
C LEU A 199 21.17 -17.77 13.55
N VAL A 200 22.26 -17.84 14.31
CA VAL A 200 23.58 -18.30 13.81
C VAL A 200 23.45 -19.74 13.33
N GLU A 201 22.88 -20.64 14.17
CA GLU A 201 22.63 -22.05 13.80
C GLU A 201 21.77 -22.17 12.55
N LEU A 202 20.74 -21.32 12.42
CA LEU A 202 19.86 -21.37 11.26
C LEU A 202 20.58 -20.95 9.97
N VAL A 203 21.40 -19.89 10.03
CA VAL A 203 22.21 -19.44 8.88
C VAL A 203 23.27 -20.48 8.51
N GLU A 204 23.97 -21.07 9.48
CA GLU A 204 24.94 -22.16 9.25
C GLU A 204 24.27 -23.35 8.55
N THR A 205 23.08 -23.76 9.03
CA THR A 205 22.32 -24.84 8.41
C THR A 205 21.95 -24.52 6.96
N ALA A 206 21.51 -23.30 6.70
CA ALA A 206 21.13 -22.87 5.35
C ALA A 206 22.38 -22.80 4.41
N ALA A 207 23.49 -22.30 4.91
CA ALA A 207 24.77 -22.28 4.17
C ALA A 207 25.29 -23.70 3.89
N GLY A 208 25.20 -24.61 4.87
CA GLY A 208 25.60 -26.01 4.72
C GLY A 208 24.77 -26.75 3.65
N ARG A 209 23.46 -26.52 3.60
CA ARG A 209 22.59 -27.06 2.53
C ARG A 209 23.00 -26.57 1.15
N LEU A 210 23.37 -25.29 1.02
CA LEU A 210 23.85 -24.74 -0.25
C LEU A 210 25.05 -25.53 -0.81
N LEU A 211 26.00 -25.90 0.04
CA LEU A 211 27.18 -26.68 -0.36
C LEU A 211 26.80 -28.11 -0.77
N ILE A 212 25.86 -28.75 -0.06
CA ILE A 212 25.36 -30.09 -0.38
C ILE A 212 24.59 -30.11 -1.70
N ASP A 213 23.73 -29.12 -1.92
CA ASP A 213 22.86 -29.03 -3.11
C ASP A 213 23.62 -28.60 -4.38
N THR A 214 24.87 -28.16 -4.22
CA THR A 214 25.70 -27.69 -5.35
C THR A 214 27.14 -28.26 -5.24
N PRO A 215 27.29 -29.58 -5.28
CA PRO A 215 28.62 -30.19 -5.23
C PRO A 215 29.44 -29.77 -6.46
N GLY A 216 30.59 -29.13 -6.24
CA GLY A 216 31.43 -28.59 -7.32
C GLY A 216 30.90 -27.32 -7.97
N GLY A 217 30.06 -26.56 -7.29
CA GLY A 217 29.59 -25.24 -7.75
C GLY A 217 30.78 -24.34 -8.07
N ASP A 218 30.74 -23.67 -9.24
CA ASP A 218 31.78 -22.78 -9.70
C ASP A 218 31.67 -21.38 -9.03
N PHE A 219 31.81 -21.36 -7.68
CA PHE A 219 31.86 -20.15 -6.88
C PHE A 219 32.61 -20.38 -5.56
N ASP A 220 33.22 -19.31 -5.03
CA ASP A 220 33.85 -19.29 -3.71
C ASP A 220 32.84 -18.86 -2.64
N LEU A 221 32.51 -19.79 -1.71
CA LEU A 221 31.59 -19.50 -0.59
C LEU A 221 32.38 -18.99 0.61
N GLN A 222 32.14 -17.75 0.97
CA GLN A 222 32.68 -17.10 2.16
C GLN A 222 31.55 -16.86 3.17
N TYR A 223 31.79 -17.13 4.45
CA TYR A 223 30.86 -16.78 5.50
C TYR A 223 31.58 -16.14 6.68
N ARG A 224 30.94 -15.13 7.26
CA ARG A 224 31.36 -14.45 8.48
C ARG A 224 30.20 -14.47 9.45
N LEU A 225 30.26 -15.34 10.44
CA LEU A 225 29.24 -15.53 11.45
C LEU A 225 29.82 -15.26 12.83
N PRO A 226 29.01 -14.82 13.82
CA PRO A 226 29.43 -14.75 15.21
C PRO A 226 29.85 -16.14 15.72
N GLU A 227 30.87 -16.20 16.57
CA GLU A 227 31.29 -17.44 17.23
C GLU A 227 30.29 -17.88 18.31
N GLU A 228 29.58 -16.91 18.91
CA GLU A 228 28.61 -17.13 19.96
C GLU A 228 27.19 -17.24 19.38
N LYS A 229 26.32 -17.99 20.08
CA LYS A 229 24.90 -18.10 19.76
C LYS A 229 24.23 -16.76 19.93
N VAL A 230 23.44 -16.35 18.94
CA VAL A 230 22.67 -15.11 18.99
C VAL A 230 21.18 -15.43 18.83
N PHE A 231 20.43 -15.23 19.91
CA PHE A 231 19.00 -15.53 19.92
C PHE A 231 18.18 -14.38 19.38
N VAL A 232 17.18 -14.73 18.58
CA VAL A 232 16.17 -13.80 18.05
C VAL A 232 14.78 -14.31 18.37
N ARG A 233 13.79 -13.43 18.27
CA ARG A 233 12.39 -13.79 18.53
C ARG A 233 11.54 -13.49 17.30
N THR A 234 11.27 -14.55 16.52
CA THR A 234 10.51 -14.47 15.28
C THR A 234 9.98 -15.87 14.90
N ASP A 235 9.30 -16.00 13.76
CA ASP A 235 8.90 -17.30 13.23
C ASP A 235 10.09 -17.98 12.55
N ARG A 236 10.60 -19.06 13.18
CA ARG A 236 11.78 -19.80 12.71
C ARG A 236 11.58 -20.38 11.30
N ARG A 237 10.41 -20.95 11.03
CA ARG A 237 10.12 -21.57 9.71
C ARG A 237 10.07 -20.50 8.61
N ARG A 238 9.45 -19.36 8.89
CA ARG A 238 9.40 -18.24 7.94
C ARG A 238 10.77 -17.59 7.74
N MET A 239 11.59 -17.51 8.78
CA MET A 239 12.97 -17.01 8.65
C MET A 239 13.84 -17.96 7.83
N GLU A 240 13.71 -19.29 8.02
CA GLU A 240 14.37 -20.29 7.16
C GLU A 240 13.96 -20.10 5.69
N GLN A 241 12.69 -19.81 5.41
CA GLN A 241 12.18 -19.53 4.08
C GLN A 241 12.80 -18.26 3.48
N VAL A 242 12.95 -17.20 4.28
CA VAL A 242 13.66 -15.96 3.85
C VAL A 242 15.09 -16.28 3.47
N LEU A 243 15.85 -16.95 4.34
CA LEU A 243 17.25 -17.31 4.09
C LEU A 243 17.38 -18.15 2.82
N ASN A 244 16.55 -19.18 2.65
CA ASN A 244 16.58 -20.03 1.47
C ASN A 244 16.29 -19.25 0.19
N ASN A 245 15.32 -18.33 0.20
CA ASN A 245 15.01 -17.50 -0.96
C ASN A 245 16.17 -16.56 -1.34
N LEU A 246 16.81 -15.93 -0.34
CA LEU A 246 17.94 -15.04 -0.56
C LEU A 246 19.18 -15.83 -1.04
N ILE A 247 19.46 -16.97 -0.44
CA ILE A 247 20.61 -17.84 -0.81
C ILE A 247 20.43 -18.39 -2.23
N VAL A 248 19.25 -18.92 -2.57
CA VAL A 248 18.96 -19.42 -3.92
C VAL A 248 19.05 -18.31 -4.96
N ASN A 249 18.59 -17.10 -4.62
CA ASN A 249 18.72 -15.95 -5.50
C ASN A 249 20.20 -15.59 -5.73
N ALA A 250 20.99 -15.48 -4.68
CA ALA A 250 22.41 -15.14 -4.76
C ALA A 250 23.20 -16.21 -5.55
N ARG A 251 22.93 -17.51 -5.33
CA ARG A 251 23.52 -18.61 -6.08
C ARG A 251 23.26 -18.53 -7.58
N LYS A 252 22.03 -18.17 -7.97
CA LYS A 252 21.66 -18.06 -9.39
C LYS A 252 22.33 -16.89 -10.11
N ASN A 253 22.70 -15.86 -9.36
CA ASN A 253 23.23 -14.62 -9.92
C ASN A 253 24.73 -14.43 -9.68
N VAL A 254 25.40 -15.35 -8.99
CA VAL A 254 26.86 -15.33 -8.88
C VAL A 254 27.47 -15.71 -10.24
N ARG A 255 28.49 -14.95 -10.67
CA ARG A 255 29.23 -15.27 -11.90
C ARG A 255 30.08 -16.55 -11.71
N PRO A 256 30.39 -17.31 -12.77
CA PRO A 256 31.34 -18.42 -12.70
C PRO A 256 32.67 -17.98 -12.06
N GLY A 257 33.17 -18.76 -11.11
CA GLY A 257 34.35 -18.43 -10.31
C GLY A 257 34.22 -17.22 -9.39
N GLY A 258 32.99 -16.71 -9.21
CA GLY A 258 32.74 -15.53 -8.39
C GLY A 258 32.55 -15.85 -6.90
N VAL A 259 32.49 -14.80 -6.08
CA VAL A 259 32.33 -14.89 -4.62
C VAL A 259 30.86 -14.81 -4.25
N LEU A 260 30.41 -15.74 -3.38
CA LEU A 260 29.15 -15.68 -2.67
C LEU A 260 29.47 -15.53 -1.18
N ARG A 261 29.07 -14.42 -0.55
CA ARG A 261 29.42 -14.13 0.84
C ARG A 261 28.19 -13.95 1.70
N LEU A 262 28.11 -14.73 2.78
CA LEU A 262 27.10 -14.60 3.85
C LEU A 262 27.76 -13.93 5.05
N GLU A 263 27.14 -12.89 5.57
CA GLU A 263 27.59 -12.20 6.78
C GLU A 263 26.44 -12.04 7.76
N LEU A 264 26.73 -12.29 9.03
CA LEU A 264 25.83 -12.05 10.14
C LEU A 264 26.63 -11.25 11.19
N THR A 265 26.18 -10.03 11.49
CA THR A 265 26.92 -9.12 12.35
C THR A 265 26.01 -8.55 13.42
N ALA A 266 26.41 -8.66 14.71
CA ALA A 266 25.70 -8.02 15.80
C ALA A 266 26.08 -6.54 15.87
N ASN A 267 25.08 -5.65 15.86
CA ASN A 267 25.28 -4.21 15.87
C ASN A 267 24.20 -3.51 16.71
N GLY A 268 24.57 -2.91 17.84
CA GLY A 268 23.69 -2.03 18.61
C GLY A 268 22.36 -2.63 19.07
N GLY A 269 22.30 -3.95 19.36
CA GLY A 269 21.06 -4.63 19.76
C GLY A 269 20.27 -5.25 18.61
N THR A 270 20.77 -5.14 17.38
CA THR A 270 20.25 -5.82 16.19
C THR A 270 21.27 -6.80 15.65
N LEU A 271 20.78 -7.80 14.94
CA LEU A 271 21.56 -8.76 14.17
C LEU A 271 21.32 -8.50 12.69
N ASP A 272 22.36 -8.07 11.98
CA ASP A 272 22.31 -7.72 10.57
C ASP A 272 22.77 -8.91 9.73
N PHE A 273 21.87 -9.49 8.96
CA PHE A 273 22.17 -10.51 7.96
C PHE A 273 22.40 -9.84 6.61
N SER A 274 23.39 -10.31 5.88
CA SER A 274 23.56 -9.98 4.48
C SER A 274 24.10 -11.14 3.66
N ILE A 275 23.69 -11.18 2.40
CA ILE A 275 24.24 -12.06 1.38
C ILE A 275 24.67 -11.24 0.17
N PHE A 276 25.91 -11.42 -0.23
CA PHE A 276 26.50 -10.77 -1.40
C PHE A 276 26.81 -11.82 -2.46
N ASN A 277 26.44 -11.55 -3.69
CA ASN A 277 26.86 -12.31 -4.84
C ASN A 277 27.66 -11.43 -5.81
N GLN A 278 28.85 -11.88 -6.14
CA GLN A 278 29.65 -11.26 -7.17
C GLN A 278 29.07 -11.56 -8.55
N GLY A 279 28.65 -10.52 -9.28
CA GLY A 279 27.97 -10.67 -10.55
C GLY A 279 27.54 -9.35 -11.15
N ARG A 280 26.60 -9.40 -12.10
CA ARG A 280 26.10 -8.20 -12.75
C ARG A 280 25.32 -7.33 -11.75
N PRO A 281 25.61 -6.02 -11.67
CA PRO A 281 24.81 -5.11 -10.85
C PRO A 281 23.41 -4.96 -11.43
N ILE A 282 22.45 -4.67 -10.55
CA ILE A 282 21.06 -4.37 -10.93
C ILE A 282 21.00 -2.89 -11.31
N PRO A 283 20.32 -2.48 -12.41
CA PRO A 283 20.07 -1.07 -12.70
C PRO A 283 19.46 -0.35 -11.49
N GLU A 284 19.90 0.87 -11.19
CA GLU A 284 19.47 1.56 -9.96
C GLU A 284 17.95 1.82 -9.91
N ASP A 285 17.35 2.07 -11.06
CA ASP A 285 15.90 2.23 -11.24
C ASP A 285 15.12 0.91 -11.04
N GLU A 286 15.78 -0.24 -11.21
CA GLU A 286 15.19 -1.56 -11.01
C GLU A 286 15.36 -2.07 -9.56
N LEU A 287 16.30 -1.55 -8.76
CA LEU A 287 16.56 -1.98 -7.38
C LEU A 287 15.31 -2.02 -6.47
N PRO A 288 14.41 -1.02 -6.48
CA PRO A 288 13.18 -1.09 -5.70
C PRO A 288 12.23 -2.20 -6.16
N SER A 289 12.29 -2.55 -7.44
CA SER A 289 11.39 -3.52 -8.08
C SER A 289 11.80 -4.97 -7.88
N VAL A 290 13.02 -5.27 -7.41
CA VAL A 290 13.50 -6.66 -7.23
C VAL A 290 12.66 -7.46 -6.22
N TRP A 291 11.95 -6.79 -5.33
CA TRP A 291 11.08 -7.37 -4.32
C TRP A 291 9.64 -7.58 -4.80
N THR A 292 9.32 -7.13 -6.03
CA THR A 292 7.98 -7.30 -6.59
C THR A 292 7.77 -8.70 -7.16
N LYS A 293 6.51 -9.13 -7.23
CA LYS A 293 6.13 -10.44 -7.75
C LYS A 293 6.52 -10.57 -9.22
N PHE A 294 7.04 -11.74 -9.59
CA PHE A 294 7.44 -12.08 -10.96
C PHE A 294 8.49 -11.16 -11.58
N TYR A 295 9.11 -10.29 -10.78
CA TYR A 295 10.19 -9.45 -11.28
C TYR A 295 11.37 -10.32 -11.76
N ARG A 296 11.88 -9.96 -12.92
CA ARG A 296 13.10 -10.53 -13.53
C ARG A 296 13.89 -9.40 -14.14
N GLY A 297 15.12 -9.23 -13.69
CA GLY A 297 16.02 -8.24 -14.27
C GLY A 297 16.30 -8.49 -15.76
N SER A 298 16.54 -7.42 -16.50
CA SER A 298 16.92 -7.47 -17.91
C SER A 298 18.19 -8.30 -18.15
N GLY A 299 18.02 -9.52 -18.69
CA GLY A 299 19.12 -10.50 -18.94
C GLY A 299 19.22 -11.63 -17.93
N ALA A 300 18.23 -11.82 -17.05
CA ALA A 300 18.15 -13.00 -16.18
C ALA A 300 17.88 -14.28 -16.99
N SER A 301 18.55 -15.37 -16.59
CA SER A 301 18.29 -16.70 -17.15
C SER A 301 16.82 -17.12 -16.88
N TYR A 302 16.26 -17.97 -17.75
CA TYR A 302 14.89 -18.48 -17.68
C TYR A 302 14.56 -19.27 -16.39
N ASP A 303 15.54 -19.50 -15.52
CA ASP A 303 15.42 -20.37 -14.35
C ASP A 303 15.05 -19.63 -13.06
N GLY A 304 13.77 -19.33 -12.89
CA GLY A 304 13.23 -18.75 -11.66
C GLY A 304 11.80 -18.24 -11.82
N SER A 305 10.97 -18.40 -10.78
CA SER A 305 9.56 -17.94 -10.80
C SER A 305 9.37 -16.44 -10.53
N GLY A 306 10.44 -15.71 -10.15
CA GLY A 306 10.33 -14.31 -9.71
C GLY A 306 9.53 -14.12 -8.40
N LEU A 307 9.17 -15.20 -7.68
CA LEU A 307 8.41 -15.13 -6.44
C LEU A 307 9.26 -15.19 -5.17
N GLY A 308 10.51 -15.66 -5.25
CA GLY A 308 11.34 -15.90 -4.06
C GLY A 308 11.62 -14.64 -3.25
N LEU A 309 12.06 -13.55 -3.90
CA LEU A 309 12.32 -12.27 -3.24
C LEU A 309 11.01 -11.62 -2.75
N ALA A 310 9.91 -11.74 -3.49
CA ALA A 310 8.60 -11.24 -3.07
C ALA A 310 8.10 -11.95 -1.80
N ILE A 311 8.29 -13.28 -1.70
CA ILE A 311 7.98 -14.05 -0.48
C ILE A 311 8.87 -13.60 0.69
N ALA A 312 10.18 -13.42 0.46
CA ALA A 312 11.09 -12.93 1.50
C ALA A 312 10.68 -11.54 1.99
N ALA A 313 10.37 -10.61 1.09
CA ALA A 313 9.89 -9.28 1.41
C ALA A 313 8.59 -9.30 2.21
N GLN A 314 7.63 -10.13 1.83
CA GLN A 314 6.35 -10.26 2.53
C GLN A 314 6.55 -10.78 3.96
N ILE A 315 7.36 -11.80 4.16
CA ILE A 315 7.66 -12.35 5.48
C ILE A 315 8.37 -11.32 6.37
N LEU A 316 9.35 -10.60 5.85
CA LEU A 316 10.09 -9.56 6.57
C LEU A 316 9.16 -8.38 6.94
N SER A 317 8.31 -7.95 5.99
CA SER A 317 7.33 -6.88 6.21
C SER A 317 6.28 -7.24 7.27
N MET A 318 5.76 -8.47 7.28
CA MET A 318 4.82 -8.93 8.30
C MET A 318 5.40 -8.90 9.71
N GLN A 319 6.72 -8.99 9.83
CA GLN A 319 7.44 -8.95 11.10
C GLN A 319 8.03 -7.57 11.41
N ASN A 320 7.74 -6.56 10.57
CA ASN A 320 8.29 -5.20 10.65
C ASN A 320 9.84 -5.16 10.68
N LEU A 321 10.49 -6.09 9.98
CA LEU A 321 11.93 -6.17 9.88
C LEU A 321 12.41 -5.35 8.67
N PRO A 322 13.38 -4.44 8.82
CA PRO A 322 13.95 -3.69 7.71
C PRO A 322 14.77 -4.61 6.80
N TYR A 323 14.63 -4.43 5.49
CA TYR A 323 15.35 -5.19 4.47
C TYR A 323 15.66 -4.30 3.26
N GLY A 324 16.62 -4.73 2.44
CA GLY A 324 17.01 -3.99 1.26
C GLY A 324 17.91 -4.78 0.30
N ALA A 325 18.11 -4.17 -0.87
CA ALA A 325 19.10 -4.59 -1.86
C ALA A 325 19.92 -3.39 -2.28
N GLU A 326 21.22 -3.59 -2.47
CA GLU A 326 22.13 -2.54 -2.90
C GLU A 326 23.20 -3.09 -3.84
N ASN A 327 23.60 -2.29 -4.80
CA ASN A 327 24.76 -2.59 -5.62
C ASN A 327 26.06 -2.35 -4.83
N ARG A 328 27.02 -3.24 -5.00
CA ARG A 328 28.40 -3.07 -4.56
C ARG A 328 29.32 -3.00 -5.80
N ALA A 329 30.59 -2.71 -5.62
CA ALA A 329 31.50 -2.46 -6.72
C ALA A 329 31.49 -3.54 -7.83
N ASP A 330 31.28 -4.80 -7.47
CA ASP A 330 31.36 -5.96 -8.37
C ASP A 330 30.21 -6.97 -8.19
N GLY A 331 29.10 -6.56 -7.61
CA GLY A 331 27.95 -7.45 -7.37
C GLY A 331 26.79 -6.78 -6.64
N VAL A 332 25.92 -7.62 -6.09
CA VAL A 332 24.70 -7.20 -5.40
C VAL A 332 24.68 -7.76 -3.99
N ARG A 333 24.26 -6.94 -3.02
CA ARG A 333 24.06 -7.32 -1.62
C ARG A 333 22.58 -7.21 -1.27
N PHE A 334 22.01 -8.29 -0.75
CA PHE A 334 20.70 -8.32 -0.10
C PHE A 334 20.90 -8.39 1.41
N HIS A 335 20.07 -7.69 2.18
CA HIS A 335 20.24 -7.64 3.64
C HIS A 335 18.89 -7.47 4.36
N PHE A 336 18.86 -7.87 5.63
CA PHE A 336 17.82 -7.53 6.58
C PHE A 336 18.40 -7.43 7.99
N SER A 337 17.67 -6.75 8.89
CA SER A 337 18.06 -6.60 10.30
C SER A 337 16.96 -7.12 11.21
N ILE A 338 17.33 -7.79 12.31
CA ILE A 338 16.41 -8.35 13.29
C ILE A 338 16.87 -8.00 14.71
N PRO A 339 15.98 -7.60 15.64
CA PRO A 339 16.34 -7.36 17.03
C PRO A 339 16.86 -8.63 17.70
N ILE A 340 17.93 -8.49 18.48
CA ILE A 340 18.46 -9.55 19.35
C ILE A 340 17.49 -9.74 20.50
N ALA A 341 17.14 -10.99 20.79
CA ALA A 341 16.30 -11.32 21.95
C ALA A 341 17.17 -11.43 23.19
N GLU A 342 16.79 -10.71 24.23
CA GLU A 342 17.36 -10.84 25.56
C GLU A 342 17.21 -12.25 26.15
#